data_32a5802e8c65b7aaf588dce542bb5975
#
_entry.id   32a5802e8c65b7aaf588dce542bb5975
#
_cell.length_a   1.000
_cell.length_b   1.000
_cell.length_c   1.000
_cell.angle_alpha   90.00
_cell.angle_beta   90.00
_cell.angle_gamma   90.00
#
_symmetry.space_group_name_H-M   'P 1'
#
loop_
_entity.id
_entity.type
_entity.pdbx_description
1 polymer ?
#
loop_
_entity_poly.entity_id
_entity_poly.type
_entity_poly.pdbx_seq_one_letter_code
_entity_poly.pdbx_strand_id
1 'polypeptide(L)'
;MQDGELQGLAFCGETFSPRNVSIIIEKGIITEISDSTQPINQWIAPAFFNAHTHIADTVAMDTPVGDHSLAELVAPPDGLKHRILRATSDDCLCNAMRETM
;
A
#
# COMPACT_ATOMS: atom_id res chain seq x y z
N MET A 1 13.19 9.65 -5.83
CA MET A 1 12.35 10.88 -5.90
C MET A 1 13.14 11.88 -6.72
N GLN A 2 12.52 12.50 -7.71
CA GLN A 2 13.17 13.54 -8.50
C GLN A 2 13.33 14.83 -7.67
N ASP A 3 14.45 15.54 -7.89
CA ASP A 3 14.64 16.87 -7.31
C ASP A 3 13.57 17.82 -7.85
N GLY A 4 13.08 18.74 -7.03
CA GLY A 4 12.07 19.69 -7.41
C GLY A 4 11.26 20.24 -6.25
N GLU A 5 10.20 20.95 -6.61
CA GLU A 5 9.23 21.50 -5.67
C GLU A 5 7.89 20.76 -5.78
N LEU A 6 7.33 20.34 -4.66
CA LEU A 6 5.96 19.86 -4.53
C LEU A 6 5.14 20.90 -3.80
N GLN A 7 3.96 21.24 -4.32
CA GLN A 7 3.07 22.18 -3.68
C GLN A 7 1.66 21.61 -3.57
N GLY A 8 1.00 21.82 -2.42
CA GLY A 8 -0.36 21.35 -2.20
C GLY A 8 -0.74 21.27 -0.74
N LEU A 9 -1.89 20.66 -0.47
CA LEU A 9 -2.37 20.39 0.87
C LEU A 9 -1.65 19.15 1.43
N ALA A 10 -0.66 19.38 2.29
CA ALA A 10 0.12 18.30 2.89
C ALA A 10 -0.39 17.95 4.29
N PHE A 11 -0.42 16.65 4.58
CA PHE A 11 -0.66 16.12 5.93
C PHE A 11 0.69 15.92 6.60
N CYS A 12 1.08 16.87 7.46
CA CYS A 12 2.41 16.98 8.06
C CYS A 12 2.39 16.91 9.57
N GLY A 13 3.57 16.59 10.14
CA GLY A 13 3.82 16.59 11.57
C GLY A 13 3.16 15.42 12.32
N GLU A 14 3.34 15.39 13.63
CA GLU A 14 2.84 14.33 14.51
C GLU A 14 1.30 14.22 14.53
N THR A 15 0.62 15.33 14.30
CA THR A 15 -0.86 15.40 14.34
C THR A 15 -1.51 15.16 12.98
N PHE A 16 -0.73 14.95 11.93
CA PHE A 16 -1.25 14.81 10.56
C PHE A 16 -2.20 15.95 10.15
N SER A 17 -1.93 17.16 10.62
CA SER A 17 -2.77 18.32 10.33
C SER A 17 -2.58 18.78 8.88
N PRO A 18 -3.67 19.06 8.15
CA PRO A 18 -3.55 19.53 6.77
C PRO A 18 -3.03 20.98 6.74
N ARG A 19 -2.01 21.22 5.92
CA ARG A 19 -1.42 22.55 5.68
C ARG A 19 -1.16 22.74 4.19
N ASN A 20 -1.45 23.94 3.67
CA ASN A 20 -1.05 24.29 2.31
C ASN A 20 0.42 24.69 2.32
N VAL A 21 1.27 23.88 1.68
CA VAL A 21 2.73 24.01 1.76
C VAL A 21 3.41 23.92 0.40
N SER A 22 4.62 24.46 0.34
CA SER A 22 5.65 24.13 -0.65
C SER A 22 6.73 23.28 0.01
N ILE A 23 7.12 22.19 -0.64
CA ILE A 23 8.13 21.23 -0.19
C ILE A 23 9.26 21.21 -1.21
N ILE A 24 10.46 21.55 -0.79
CA ILE A 24 11.66 21.49 -1.64
C ILE A 24 12.35 20.15 -1.44
N ILE A 25 12.68 19.48 -2.56
CA ILE A 25 13.37 18.19 -2.58
C ILE A 25 14.67 18.34 -3.34
N GLU A 26 15.77 18.01 -2.70
CA GLU A 26 17.11 18.00 -3.26
C GLU A 26 17.80 16.66 -2.99
N LYS A 27 18.29 16.02 -4.04
CA LYS A 27 18.95 14.70 -3.95
C LYS A 27 18.09 13.63 -3.25
N GLY A 28 16.76 13.69 -3.48
CA GLY A 28 15.80 12.78 -2.89
C GLY A 28 15.49 13.03 -1.41
N ILE A 29 15.94 14.15 -0.84
CA ILE A 29 15.72 14.55 0.56
C ILE A 29 14.87 15.81 0.60
N ILE A 30 13.89 15.85 1.50
CA ILE A 30 13.14 17.08 1.78
C ILE A 30 14.06 18.04 2.54
N THR A 31 14.38 19.17 1.93
CA THR A 31 15.28 20.19 2.51
C THR A 31 14.54 21.36 3.14
N GLU A 32 13.31 21.61 2.67
CA GLU A 32 12.48 22.69 3.22
C GLU A 32 10.99 22.35 3.12
N ILE A 33 10.22 22.78 4.11
CA ILE A 33 8.75 22.80 4.08
C ILE A 33 8.32 24.19 4.57
N SER A 34 7.68 24.97 3.70
CA SER A 34 7.19 26.34 4.00
C SER A 34 5.69 26.45 3.71
N ASP A 35 5.01 27.39 4.38
CA ASP A 35 3.61 27.67 4.09
C ASP A 35 3.45 28.28 2.70
N SER A 36 2.42 27.86 1.98
CA SER A 36 2.08 28.35 0.64
C SER A 36 0.72 29.05 0.63
N THR A 37 0.63 30.12 -0.14
CA THR A 37 -0.62 30.84 -0.43
C THR A 37 -1.18 30.50 -1.81
N GLN A 38 -0.51 29.65 -2.57
CA GLN A 38 -0.96 29.24 -3.91
C GLN A 38 -2.21 28.35 -3.83
N PRO A 39 -3.01 28.29 -4.91
CA PRO A 39 -4.16 27.40 -4.95
C PRO A 39 -3.78 25.94 -4.74
N ILE A 40 -4.58 25.23 -3.93
CA ILE A 40 -4.41 23.81 -3.69
C ILE A 40 -4.88 23.04 -4.92
N ASN A 41 -3.99 22.32 -5.57
CA ASN A 41 -4.26 21.50 -6.75
C ASN A 41 -4.02 20.00 -6.54
N GLN A 42 -3.38 19.63 -5.42
CA GLN A 42 -3.09 18.25 -5.07
C GLN A 42 -2.99 18.06 -3.56
N TRP A 43 -3.14 16.81 -3.14
CA TRP A 43 -2.88 16.39 -1.77
C TRP A 43 -1.52 15.71 -1.70
N ILE A 44 -0.81 15.97 -0.62
CA ILE A 44 0.52 15.39 -0.36
C ILE A 44 0.44 14.66 0.98
N ALA A 45 0.78 13.37 0.97
CA ALA A 45 0.84 12.56 2.17
C ALA A 45 2.10 11.69 2.14
N PRO A 46 2.63 11.28 3.29
CA PRO A 46 3.62 10.22 3.34
C PRO A 46 3.09 8.95 2.68
N ALA A 47 3.98 8.17 2.08
CA ALA A 47 3.61 6.88 1.53
C ALA A 47 3.01 5.99 2.63
N PHE A 48 2.01 5.20 2.26
CA PHE A 48 1.41 4.25 3.18
C PHE A 48 2.42 3.15 3.52
N PHE A 49 2.44 2.77 4.79
CA PHE A 49 3.24 1.65 5.28
C PHE A 49 2.31 0.47 5.57
N ASN A 50 2.47 -0.61 4.82
CA ASN A 50 1.73 -1.83 5.08
C ASN A 50 2.55 -2.75 6.00
N ALA A 51 2.23 -2.70 7.30
CA ALA A 51 2.92 -3.48 8.32
C ALA A 51 2.48 -4.95 8.39
N HIS A 52 1.37 -5.30 7.74
CA HIS A 52 0.84 -6.66 7.72
C HIS A 52 0.15 -6.94 6.39
N THR A 53 0.69 -7.87 5.63
CA THR A 53 0.10 -8.29 4.36
C THR A 53 0.27 -9.78 4.13
N HIS A 54 -0.69 -10.37 3.45
CA HIS A 54 -0.66 -11.75 2.96
C HIS A 54 -0.65 -11.75 1.43
N ILE A 55 0.32 -11.08 0.83
CA ILE A 55 0.36 -10.84 -0.62
C ILE A 55 0.31 -12.13 -1.45
N ALA A 56 0.82 -13.25 -0.93
CA ALA A 56 0.73 -14.55 -1.60
C ALA A 56 -0.72 -15.08 -1.70
N ASP A 57 -1.61 -14.59 -0.82
CA ASP A 57 -3.02 -15.01 -0.83
C ASP A 57 -3.79 -14.50 -2.06
N THR A 58 -3.23 -13.54 -2.80
CA THR A 58 -3.84 -13.00 -4.03
C THR A 58 -4.09 -14.07 -5.09
N VAL A 59 -3.32 -15.14 -5.11
CA VAL A 59 -3.56 -16.29 -5.99
C VAL A 59 -4.92 -16.97 -5.75
N ALA A 60 -5.50 -16.79 -4.57
CA ALA A 60 -6.79 -17.36 -4.18
C ALA A 60 -7.97 -16.39 -4.37
N MET A 61 -7.73 -15.16 -4.84
CA MET A 61 -8.73 -14.07 -4.84
C MET A 61 -10.00 -14.41 -5.62
N ASP A 62 -9.87 -15.11 -6.74
CA ASP A 62 -10.98 -15.50 -7.62
C ASP A 62 -11.58 -16.88 -7.28
N THR A 63 -11.16 -17.49 -6.18
CA THR A 63 -11.67 -18.80 -5.78
C THR A 63 -13.07 -18.69 -5.21
N PRO A 64 -14.08 -19.42 -5.74
CA PRO A 64 -15.40 -19.43 -5.15
C PRO A 64 -15.36 -19.97 -3.71
N VAL A 65 -15.85 -19.22 -2.74
CA VAL A 65 -15.79 -19.60 -1.32
C VAL A 65 -17.03 -20.35 -0.84
N GLY A 66 -18.17 -20.27 -1.56
CA GLY A 66 -19.39 -20.94 -1.17
C GLY A 66 -19.84 -20.63 0.27
N ASP A 67 -20.53 -21.59 0.89
CA ASP A 67 -21.04 -21.48 2.28
C ASP A 67 -20.05 -22.04 3.32
N HIS A 68 -18.77 -21.71 3.18
CA HIS A 68 -17.74 -22.14 4.15
C HIS A 68 -17.68 -21.21 5.36
N SER A 69 -17.44 -21.79 6.54
CA SER A 69 -17.09 -21.02 7.72
C SER A 69 -15.71 -20.38 7.58
N LEU A 70 -15.43 -19.33 8.38
CA LEU A 70 -14.13 -18.70 8.39
C LEU A 70 -12.99 -19.70 8.68
N ALA A 71 -13.21 -20.63 9.59
CA ALA A 71 -12.21 -21.65 9.91
C ALA A 71 -11.89 -22.56 8.73
N GLU A 72 -12.91 -23.01 7.99
CA GLU A 72 -12.73 -23.81 6.77
C GLU A 72 -12.00 -23.04 5.65
N LEU A 73 -12.12 -21.72 5.63
CA LEU A 73 -11.43 -20.87 4.67
C LEU A 73 -9.96 -20.65 5.03
N VAL A 74 -9.65 -20.25 6.27
CA VAL A 74 -8.33 -19.72 6.61
C VAL A 74 -7.57 -20.45 7.72
N ALA A 75 -8.19 -21.41 8.44
CA ALA A 75 -7.50 -22.06 9.55
C ALA A 75 -6.35 -22.98 9.08
N PRO A 76 -5.14 -22.83 9.64
CA PRO A 76 -4.08 -23.78 9.39
C PRO A 76 -4.36 -25.15 10.05
N PRO A 77 -3.84 -26.26 9.49
CA PRO A 77 -3.09 -26.32 8.24
C PRO A 77 -3.96 -26.53 6.99
N ASP A 78 -5.24 -26.83 7.14
CA ASP A 78 -6.05 -27.43 6.08
C ASP A 78 -7.18 -26.55 5.53
N GLY A 79 -7.28 -25.29 5.99
CA GLY A 79 -8.21 -24.33 5.40
C GLY A 79 -8.00 -24.18 3.89
N LEU A 80 -9.05 -23.82 3.17
CA LEU A 80 -9.05 -23.70 1.70
C LEU A 80 -7.86 -22.87 1.20
N LYS A 81 -7.57 -21.73 1.84
CA LYS A 81 -6.41 -20.91 1.55
C LYS A 81 -5.09 -21.68 1.56
N HIS A 82 -4.84 -22.44 2.61
CA HIS A 82 -3.59 -23.20 2.76
C HIS A 82 -3.47 -24.34 1.75
N ARG A 83 -4.60 -24.95 1.36
CA ARG A 83 -4.61 -25.96 0.30
C ARG A 83 -4.28 -25.36 -1.06
N ILE A 84 -4.84 -24.18 -1.38
CA ILE A 84 -4.56 -23.47 -2.63
C ILE A 84 -3.08 -23.08 -2.69
N LEU A 85 -2.55 -22.47 -1.64
CA LEU A 85 -1.13 -22.06 -1.60
C LEU A 85 -0.19 -23.25 -1.79
N ARG A 86 -0.46 -24.41 -1.16
CA ARG A 86 0.37 -25.61 -1.34
C ARG A 86 0.25 -26.24 -2.73
N ALA A 87 -0.89 -26.09 -3.39
CA ALA A 87 -1.15 -26.64 -4.72
C ALA A 87 -0.63 -25.73 -5.86
N THR A 88 -0.29 -24.48 -5.55
CA THR A 88 0.13 -23.48 -6.54
C THR A 88 1.65 -23.50 -6.69
N SER A 89 2.15 -23.47 -7.94
CA SER A 89 3.58 -23.39 -8.19
C SER A 89 4.17 -22.04 -7.75
N ASP A 90 5.47 -22.02 -7.43
CA ASP A 90 6.18 -20.81 -7.03
C ASP A 90 6.11 -19.72 -8.10
N ASP A 91 6.20 -20.08 -9.37
CA ASP A 91 6.08 -19.12 -10.48
C ASP A 91 4.71 -18.46 -10.52
N CYS A 92 3.65 -19.22 -10.28
CA CYS A 92 2.29 -18.69 -10.24
C CYS A 92 2.07 -17.77 -9.04
N LEU A 93 2.59 -18.14 -7.86
CA LEU A 93 2.58 -17.28 -6.67
C LEU A 93 3.33 -15.96 -6.91
N CYS A 94 4.53 -16.04 -7.48
CA CYS A 94 5.34 -14.86 -7.80
C CYS A 94 4.64 -13.93 -8.79
N ASN A 95 3.97 -14.47 -9.81
CA ASN A 95 3.24 -13.67 -10.78
C ASN A 95 2.04 -12.97 -10.14
N ALA A 96 1.22 -13.68 -9.36
CA ALA A 96 0.10 -13.09 -8.63
C ALA A 96 0.54 -11.96 -7.69
N MET A 97 1.66 -12.14 -6.97
CA MET A 97 2.23 -11.08 -6.13
C MET A 97 2.67 -9.86 -6.93
N ARG A 98 3.28 -10.04 -8.11
CA ARG A 98 3.71 -8.91 -8.97
C ARG A 98 2.55 -8.12 -9.54
N GLU A 99 1.44 -8.79 -9.88
CA GLU A 99 0.25 -8.14 -10.39
C GLU A 99 -0.48 -7.29 -9.33
N THR A 100 -0.19 -7.54 -8.05
CA THR A 100 -0.83 -6.85 -6.92
C THR A 100 -0.02 -5.63 -6.43
N MET A 101 1.25 -5.55 -6.76
CA MET A 101 2.14 -4.45 -6.38
C MET A 101 2.12 -3.30 -7.40
#